data_49bc3575d64e3a5783855163ff0e9f2b
#
_entry.id   49bc3575d64e3a5783855163ff0e9f2b
#
_cell.length_a   1.000
_cell.length_b   1.000
_cell.length_c   1.000
_cell.angle_alpha   90.00
_cell.angle_beta   90.00
_cell.angle_gamma   90.00
#
_symmetry.space_group_name_H-M   'P 1'
#
loop_
_entity.id
_entity.type
_entity.pdbx_description
1 polymer ?
#
loop_
_entity_poly.entity_id
_entity_poly.type
_entity_poly.pdbx_seq_one_letter_code
_entity_poly.pdbx_strand_id
1 'polypeptide(L)'
;KTSDNRPIPKDDPSRILQTTVEDVMHQSMIPYAEHVILERALPRVEDGLKPVQRRILYTMMELGTTPDKPHRKCARIVGDCLGKYHPHGDSSVYDALVRMAQDFSMRAPLVDGHGNFGSVDGDPPAAYRYTEARMSKLSVKMLKDIEKDTVDFSPNYDDRLKEPNVLPSHFPNILVNGSTGIAAVSYTHLRAHETRRHL
;
A
#
# COMPACT_ATOMS: atom_id res chain seq x y z
N LYS A 1 39.16 15.62 -26.43
CA LYS A 1 38.91 14.16 -26.36
C LYS A 1 37.51 13.95 -26.90
N THR A 2 37.41 13.52 -28.15
CA THR A 2 36.16 13.15 -28.82
C THR A 2 35.64 11.88 -28.16
N SER A 3 34.47 11.93 -27.51
CA SER A 3 33.76 10.76 -27.05
C SER A 3 33.32 9.92 -28.25
N ASP A 4 33.92 8.77 -28.42
CA ASP A 4 33.54 7.78 -29.44
C ASP A 4 32.11 7.29 -29.12
N ASN A 5 31.14 7.73 -29.88
CA ASN A 5 29.71 7.50 -29.68
C ASN A 5 29.23 6.31 -30.54
N ARG A 6 30.10 5.34 -30.84
CA ARG A 6 29.71 4.13 -31.56
C ARG A 6 28.85 3.24 -30.67
N PRO A 7 27.76 2.65 -31.17
CA PRO A 7 26.97 1.70 -30.40
C PRO A 7 27.83 0.47 -30.07
N ILE A 8 28.00 0.20 -28.79
CA ILE A 8 28.74 -0.96 -28.28
C ILE A 8 27.97 -2.23 -28.69
N PRO A 9 28.62 -3.23 -29.30
CA PRO A 9 27.98 -4.50 -29.66
C PRO A 9 27.33 -5.16 -28.44
N LYS A 10 26.15 -5.79 -28.62
CA LYS A 10 25.41 -6.43 -27.51
C LYS A 10 26.20 -7.54 -26.80
N ASP A 11 27.11 -8.18 -27.51
CA ASP A 11 27.92 -9.33 -27.04
C ASP A 11 29.36 -8.95 -26.68
N ASP A 12 29.64 -7.68 -26.39
CA ASP A 12 30.96 -7.24 -25.94
C ASP A 12 31.23 -7.77 -24.53
N PRO A 13 32.27 -8.66 -24.38
CA PRO A 13 32.63 -9.25 -23.08
C PRO A 13 33.04 -8.21 -22.03
N SER A 14 33.44 -7.00 -22.45
CA SER A 14 33.75 -5.89 -21.53
C SER A 14 32.50 -5.35 -20.77
N ARG A 15 31.29 -5.71 -21.22
CA ARG A 15 30.04 -5.37 -20.54
C ARG A 15 29.64 -6.37 -19.45
N ILE A 16 30.32 -7.51 -19.37
CA ILE A 16 30.06 -8.54 -18.34
C ILE A 16 30.84 -8.14 -17.09
N LEU A 17 30.11 -7.61 -16.12
CA LEU A 17 30.65 -7.35 -14.79
C LEU A 17 30.60 -8.66 -14.00
N GLN A 18 31.75 -9.15 -13.61
CA GLN A 18 31.85 -10.27 -12.68
C GLN A 18 31.69 -9.73 -11.26
N THR A 19 30.69 -10.23 -10.56
CA THR A 19 30.44 -9.87 -9.16
C THR A 19 30.12 -11.15 -8.38
N THR A 20 30.36 -11.14 -7.08
CA THR A 20 30.03 -12.29 -6.22
C THR A 20 28.52 -12.34 -5.96
N VAL A 21 28.00 -13.52 -5.65
CA VAL A 21 26.59 -13.70 -5.27
C VAL A 21 26.29 -12.90 -3.98
N GLU A 22 27.25 -12.87 -3.06
CA GLU A 22 27.13 -12.09 -1.83
C GLU A 22 26.97 -10.59 -2.11
N ASP A 23 27.78 -10.04 -3.02
CA ASP A 23 27.68 -8.61 -3.40
C ASP A 23 26.33 -8.30 -4.04
N VAL A 24 25.83 -9.16 -4.93
CA VAL A 24 24.51 -9.00 -5.54
C VAL A 24 23.40 -9.05 -4.49
N MET A 25 23.48 -9.97 -3.53
CA MET A 25 22.53 -10.06 -2.44
C MET A 25 22.54 -8.81 -1.57
N HIS A 26 23.71 -8.34 -1.16
CA HIS A 26 23.83 -7.12 -0.35
C HIS A 26 23.31 -5.89 -1.07
N GLN A 27 23.58 -5.75 -2.37
CA GLN A 27 23.20 -4.56 -3.14
C GLN A 27 21.76 -4.56 -3.62
N SER A 28 21.13 -5.73 -3.76
CA SER A 28 19.79 -5.85 -4.35
C SER A 28 18.75 -6.43 -3.39
N MET A 29 19.05 -7.55 -2.75
CA MET A 29 18.06 -8.27 -1.92
C MET A 29 17.81 -7.61 -0.58
N ILE A 30 18.84 -7.09 0.10
CA ILE A 30 18.68 -6.46 1.40
C ILE A 30 17.90 -5.14 1.30
N PRO A 31 18.24 -4.22 0.38
CA PRO A 31 17.44 -3.00 0.19
C PRO A 31 16.00 -3.29 -0.23
N TYR A 32 15.78 -4.32 -1.07
CA TYR A 32 14.43 -4.74 -1.44
C TYR A 32 13.65 -5.27 -0.23
N ALA A 33 14.27 -6.10 0.61
CA ALA A 33 13.65 -6.64 1.80
C ALA A 33 13.28 -5.52 2.80
N GLU A 34 14.18 -4.56 3.02
CA GLU A 34 13.94 -3.39 3.84
C GLU A 34 12.76 -2.57 3.31
N HIS A 35 12.74 -2.29 2.01
CA HIS A 35 11.62 -1.58 1.37
C HIS A 35 10.28 -2.32 1.55
N VAL A 36 10.24 -3.64 1.37
CA VAL A 36 9.01 -4.44 1.55
C VAL A 36 8.53 -4.39 3.00
N ILE A 37 9.44 -4.42 3.97
CA ILE A 37 9.09 -4.33 5.39
C ILE A 37 8.52 -2.95 5.70
N LEU A 38 9.24 -1.89 5.39
CA LEU A 38 8.92 -0.53 5.80
C LEU A 38 7.77 0.08 4.99
N GLU A 39 7.76 -0.15 3.67
CA GLU A 39 6.86 0.55 2.74
C GLU A 39 5.66 -0.29 2.27
N ARG A 40 5.52 -1.53 2.75
CA ARG A 40 4.41 -2.40 2.33
C ARG A 40 3.75 -3.14 3.48
N ALA A 41 4.53 -3.81 4.35
CA ALA A 41 4.00 -4.79 5.28
C ALA A 41 3.60 -4.20 6.63
N LEU A 42 4.33 -3.21 7.12
CA LEU A 42 4.11 -2.64 8.45
C LEU A 42 3.15 -1.45 8.42
N PRO A 43 2.21 -1.38 9.36
CA PRO A 43 1.42 -0.17 9.59
C PRO A 43 2.27 0.87 10.33
N ARG A 44 1.93 2.14 10.15
CA ARG A 44 2.43 3.21 11.03
C ARG A 44 1.64 3.19 12.34
N VAL A 45 2.31 3.52 13.43
CA VAL A 45 1.66 3.53 14.76
C VAL A 45 0.67 4.68 14.90
N GLU A 46 0.93 5.79 14.23
CA GLU A 46 0.17 7.03 14.31
C GLU A 46 -1.26 6.87 13.76
N ASP A 47 -1.42 6.19 12.65
CA ASP A 47 -2.73 5.99 12.00
C ASP A 47 -3.15 4.52 11.90
N GLY A 48 -2.27 3.58 12.23
CA GLY A 48 -2.56 2.14 12.16
C GLY A 48 -2.77 1.61 10.74
N LEU A 49 -2.30 2.34 9.73
CA LEU A 49 -2.52 2.00 8.32
C LEU A 49 -1.23 1.57 7.63
N LYS A 50 -1.37 0.62 6.72
CA LYS A 50 -0.35 0.32 5.72
C LYS A 50 -0.36 1.39 4.61
N PRO A 51 0.75 1.60 3.89
CA PRO A 51 0.82 2.62 2.85
C PRO A 51 -0.31 2.55 1.82
N VAL A 52 -0.65 1.35 1.32
CA VAL A 52 -1.75 1.18 0.35
C VAL A 52 -3.11 1.62 0.92
N GLN A 53 -3.40 1.31 2.19
CA GLN A 53 -4.66 1.69 2.84
C GLN A 53 -4.76 3.21 2.99
N ARG A 54 -3.67 3.86 3.39
CA ARG A 54 -3.57 5.32 3.52
C ARG A 54 -3.79 6.00 2.18
N ARG A 55 -3.15 5.52 1.12
CA ARG A 55 -3.29 6.03 -0.24
C ARG A 55 -4.73 5.90 -0.77
N ILE A 56 -5.41 4.79 -0.47
CA ILE A 56 -6.83 4.59 -0.84
C ILE A 56 -7.71 5.62 -0.13
N LEU A 57 -7.59 5.77 1.19
CA LEU A 57 -8.41 6.73 1.94
C LEU A 57 -8.14 8.18 1.52
N TYR A 58 -6.88 8.52 1.25
CA TYR A 58 -6.51 9.83 0.75
C TYR A 58 -7.09 10.10 -0.64
N THR A 59 -7.01 9.13 -1.56
CA THR A 59 -7.67 9.21 -2.88
C THR A 59 -9.18 9.37 -2.77
N MET A 60 -9.83 8.65 -1.86
CA MET A 60 -11.26 8.75 -1.62
C MET A 60 -11.66 10.14 -1.10
N MET A 61 -10.82 10.76 -0.28
CA MET A 61 -11.00 12.14 0.18
C MET A 61 -10.89 13.12 -0.99
N GLU A 62 -9.86 13.02 -1.83
CA GLU A 62 -9.69 13.87 -3.01
C GLU A 62 -10.87 13.73 -4.00
N LEU A 63 -11.38 12.52 -4.18
CA LEU A 63 -12.58 12.25 -4.99
C LEU A 63 -13.86 12.78 -4.33
N GLY A 64 -13.78 13.23 -3.08
CA GLY A 64 -14.90 13.73 -2.31
C GLY A 64 -15.99 12.68 -2.06
N THR A 65 -15.60 11.40 -1.87
CA THR A 65 -16.51 10.29 -1.58
C THR A 65 -16.86 10.22 -0.09
N THR A 66 -17.41 11.29 0.45
CA THR A 66 -17.81 11.40 1.85
C THR A 66 -19.09 10.60 2.15
N PRO A 67 -19.38 10.27 3.42
CA PRO A 67 -20.54 9.45 3.79
C PRO A 67 -21.90 10.05 3.44
N ASP A 68 -21.97 11.35 3.25
CA ASP A 68 -23.18 12.11 2.85
C ASP A 68 -23.43 12.06 1.34
N LYS A 69 -22.46 11.58 0.55
CA LYS A 69 -22.54 11.51 -0.90
C LYS A 69 -22.83 10.07 -1.38
N PRO A 70 -23.34 9.92 -2.61
CA PRO A 70 -23.57 8.60 -3.18
C PRO A 70 -22.25 7.84 -3.34
N HIS A 71 -22.34 6.50 -3.30
CA HIS A 71 -21.23 5.62 -3.58
C HIS A 71 -20.67 5.86 -4.99
N ARG A 72 -19.38 5.61 -5.16
CA ARG A 72 -18.71 5.66 -6.47
C ARG A 72 -18.17 4.28 -6.82
N LYS A 73 -18.09 3.98 -8.11
CA LYS A 73 -17.50 2.73 -8.60
C LYS A 73 -16.09 2.54 -8.04
N CYS A 74 -15.81 1.35 -7.50
CA CYS A 74 -14.48 1.00 -7.01
C CYS A 74 -13.42 1.14 -8.10
N ALA A 75 -13.78 0.88 -9.36
CA ALA A 75 -12.90 1.10 -10.52
C ALA A 75 -12.34 2.52 -10.60
N ARG A 76 -13.13 3.54 -10.23
CA ARG A 76 -12.66 4.93 -10.21
C ARG A 76 -11.67 5.15 -9.08
N ILE A 77 -11.98 4.65 -7.89
CA ILE A 77 -11.11 4.81 -6.71
C ILE A 77 -9.77 4.11 -6.94
N VAL A 78 -9.81 2.85 -7.42
CA VAL A 78 -8.62 2.05 -7.74
C VAL A 78 -7.79 2.73 -8.83
N GLY A 79 -8.41 3.18 -9.91
CA GLY A 79 -7.71 3.83 -11.03
C GLY A 79 -7.00 5.12 -10.62
N ASP A 80 -7.66 6.00 -9.86
CA ASP A 80 -7.06 7.24 -9.39
C ASP A 80 -5.95 6.97 -8.36
N CYS A 81 -6.10 5.97 -7.49
CA CYS A 81 -5.06 5.57 -6.54
C CYS A 81 -3.80 5.05 -7.25
N LEU A 82 -3.97 4.20 -8.26
CA LEU A 82 -2.87 3.67 -9.07
C LEU A 82 -2.14 4.78 -9.83
N GLY A 83 -2.92 5.63 -10.51
CA GLY A 83 -2.36 6.69 -11.35
C GLY A 83 -1.64 7.79 -10.58
N LYS A 84 -2.00 8.00 -9.32
CA LYS A 84 -1.46 9.13 -8.53
C LYS A 84 -0.43 8.69 -7.48
N TYR A 85 -0.65 7.56 -6.78
CA TYR A 85 0.07 7.27 -5.55
C TYR A 85 0.65 5.86 -5.45
N HIS A 86 0.06 4.86 -6.10
CA HIS A 86 0.42 3.46 -5.86
C HIS A 86 0.75 2.70 -7.15
N PRO A 87 1.98 2.81 -7.70
CA PRO A 87 2.38 2.24 -8.99
C PRO A 87 2.59 0.70 -8.90
N HIS A 88 1.55 -0.05 -8.56
CA HIS A 88 1.54 -1.51 -8.42
C HIS A 88 0.32 -2.12 -9.12
N GLY A 89 0.10 -3.41 -8.98
CA GLY A 89 -1.06 -4.08 -9.59
C GLY A 89 -2.41 -3.60 -9.00
N ASP A 90 -3.42 -3.49 -9.86
CA ASP A 90 -4.78 -3.07 -9.50
C ASP A 90 -5.44 -4.00 -8.48
N SER A 91 -5.16 -5.30 -8.57
CA SER A 91 -5.64 -6.31 -7.62
C SER A 91 -5.21 -5.99 -6.18
N SER A 92 -3.95 -5.58 -5.98
CA SER A 92 -3.44 -5.25 -4.64
C SER A 92 -4.17 -4.08 -3.99
N VAL A 93 -4.51 -3.06 -4.78
CA VAL A 93 -5.28 -1.89 -4.31
C VAL A 93 -6.73 -2.28 -4.05
N TYR A 94 -7.34 -3.04 -4.96
CA TYR A 94 -8.73 -3.48 -4.79
C TYR A 94 -8.90 -4.40 -3.60
N ASP A 95 -8.02 -5.38 -3.40
CA ASP A 95 -8.05 -6.29 -2.25
C ASP A 95 -7.92 -5.53 -0.92
N ALA A 96 -7.07 -4.51 -0.87
CA ALA A 96 -6.94 -3.67 0.31
C ALA A 96 -8.23 -2.86 0.57
N LEU A 97 -8.84 -2.29 -0.48
CA LEU A 97 -10.11 -1.57 -0.39
C LEU A 97 -11.23 -2.50 0.09
N VAL A 98 -11.31 -3.71 -0.47
CA VAL A 98 -12.30 -4.73 -0.08
C VAL A 98 -12.17 -5.07 1.40
N ARG A 99 -10.96 -5.34 1.90
CA ARG A 99 -10.73 -5.65 3.31
C ARG A 99 -11.15 -4.52 4.24
N MET A 100 -10.96 -3.28 3.84
CA MET A 100 -11.41 -2.12 4.62
C MET A 100 -12.93 -1.95 4.66
N ALA A 101 -13.67 -2.59 3.75
CA ALA A 101 -15.13 -2.57 3.69
C ALA A 101 -15.78 -3.79 4.37
N GLN A 102 -15.03 -4.86 4.65
CA GLN A 102 -15.55 -6.09 5.23
C GLN A 102 -15.70 -5.96 6.75
N ASP A 103 -16.90 -6.15 7.27
CA ASP A 103 -17.22 -6.11 8.70
C ASP A 103 -16.68 -7.32 9.49
N PHE A 104 -16.40 -8.42 8.79
CA PHE A 104 -15.74 -9.60 9.37
C PHE A 104 -14.20 -9.52 9.34
N SER A 105 -13.63 -8.62 8.54
CA SER A 105 -12.18 -8.39 8.48
C SER A 105 -11.73 -7.24 9.38
N MET A 106 -12.59 -6.26 9.59
CA MET A 106 -12.31 -5.09 10.43
C MET A 106 -13.39 -4.92 11.49
N ARG A 107 -12.97 -4.67 12.72
CA ARG A 107 -13.91 -4.39 13.82
C ARG A 107 -14.73 -3.13 13.55
N ALA A 108 -14.12 -2.13 12.93
CA ALA A 108 -14.74 -0.88 12.52
C ALA A 108 -14.35 -0.56 11.08
N PRO A 109 -15.17 -0.91 10.09
CA PRO A 109 -14.87 -0.69 8.68
C PRO A 109 -14.58 0.79 8.36
N LEU A 110 -13.53 1.00 7.57
CA LEU A 110 -13.12 2.33 7.14
C LEU A 110 -13.76 2.71 5.80
N VAL A 111 -14.25 1.75 5.06
CA VAL A 111 -14.94 1.92 3.79
C VAL A 111 -16.37 1.41 3.92
N ASP A 112 -17.32 2.18 3.41
CA ASP A 112 -18.71 1.79 3.26
C ASP A 112 -18.91 1.27 1.84
N GLY A 113 -19.06 -0.05 1.70
CA GLY A 113 -19.16 -0.74 0.43
C GLY A 113 -20.60 -1.04 0.03
N HIS A 114 -20.89 -0.95 -1.26
CA HIS A 114 -22.17 -1.33 -1.85
C HIS A 114 -21.96 -2.36 -2.97
N GLY A 115 -22.54 -3.53 -2.81
CA GLY A 115 -22.37 -4.68 -3.69
C GLY A 115 -21.79 -5.89 -2.95
N ASN A 116 -21.23 -6.84 -3.69
CA ASN A 116 -20.61 -8.04 -3.12
C ASN A 116 -19.12 -7.80 -2.82
N PHE A 117 -18.80 -7.72 -1.54
CA PHE A 117 -17.43 -7.59 -1.02
C PHE A 117 -16.88 -8.92 -0.44
N GLY A 118 -17.46 -10.04 -0.80
CA GLY A 118 -17.09 -11.35 -0.30
C GLY A 118 -17.88 -11.76 0.95
N SER A 119 -17.60 -12.96 1.45
CA SER A 119 -18.23 -13.51 2.64
C SER A 119 -17.23 -14.13 3.60
N VAL A 120 -17.67 -14.38 4.83
CA VAL A 120 -16.91 -15.14 5.85
C VAL A 120 -16.60 -16.56 5.38
N ASP A 121 -17.47 -17.15 4.57
CA ASP A 121 -17.32 -18.51 4.04
C ASP A 121 -16.26 -18.61 2.93
N GLY A 122 -15.63 -17.50 2.57
CA GLY A 122 -14.53 -17.47 1.59
C GLY A 122 -14.94 -17.14 0.17
N ASP A 123 -16.17 -16.70 -0.07
CA ASP A 123 -16.57 -16.22 -1.39
C ASP A 123 -15.76 -14.98 -1.77
N PRO A 124 -15.22 -14.91 -2.99
CA PRO A 124 -14.47 -13.77 -3.43
C PRO A 124 -15.39 -12.55 -3.67
N PRO A 125 -14.86 -11.32 -3.56
CA PRO A 125 -15.59 -10.13 -3.93
C PRO A 125 -15.89 -10.11 -5.43
N ALA A 126 -16.95 -9.42 -5.82
CA ALA A 126 -17.21 -9.13 -7.23
C ALA A 126 -16.12 -8.21 -7.79
N ALA A 127 -15.90 -8.25 -9.10
CA ALA A 127 -14.92 -7.38 -9.75
C ALA A 127 -15.22 -5.90 -9.50
N TYR A 128 -14.17 -5.09 -9.34
CA TYR A 128 -14.23 -3.66 -8.96
C TYR A 128 -15.07 -2.79 -9.91
N ARG A 129 -15.39 -3.25 -11.12
CA ARG A 129 -16.30 -2.57 -12.05
C ARG A 129 -17.77 -2.66 -11.63
N TYR A 130 -18.14 -3.63 -10.80
CA TYR A 130 -19.52 -3.83 -10.32
C TYR A 130 -19.75 -3.21 -8.94
N THR A 131 -18.75 -3.25 -8.08
CA THR A 131 -18.85 -2.75 -6.69
C THR A 131 -18.70 -1.23 -6.62
N GLU A 132 -19.27 -0.66 -5.57
CA GLU A 132 -19.21 0.77 -5.29
C GLU A 132 -18.77 0.99 -3.84
N ALA A 133 -18.12 2.12 -3.58
CA ALA A 133 -17.63 2.44 -2.25
C ALA A 133 -17.67 3.94 -1.96
N ARG A 134 -17.70 4.27 -0.69
CA ARG A 134 -17.49 5.61 -0.14
C ARG A 134 -16.79 5.50 1.21
N MET A 135 -16.32 6.62 1.73
CA MET A 135 -15.72 6.65 3.06
C MET A 135 -16.77 6.37 4.14
N SER A 136 -16.37 5.66 5.19
CA SER A 136 -17.17 5.56 6.40
C SER A 136 -17.09 6.85 7.23
N LYS A 137 -17.98 7.03 8.19
CA LYS A 137 -17.89 8.16 9.14
C LYS A 137 -16.60 8.15 9.96
N LEU A 138 -16.02 6.97 10.13
CA LEU A 138 -14.80 6.78 10.89
C LEU A 138 -13.56 7.23 10.09
N SER A 139 -13.48 6.90 8.80
CA SER A 139 -12.38 7.35 7.95
C SER A 139 -12.34 8.86 7.75
N VAL A 140 -13.50 9.51 7.74
CA VAL A 140 -13.54 10.99 7.75
C VAL A 140 -12.89 11.57 9.00
N LYS A 141 -13.02 10.91 10.15
CA LYS A 141 -12.32 11.32 11.39
C LYS A 141 -10.81 11.09 11.34
N MET A 142 -10.36 10.12 10.55
CA MET A 142 -8.93 9.89 10.34
C MET A 142 -8.29 10.98 9.47
N LEU A 143 -9.04 11.52 8.53
CA LEU A 143 -8.60 12.55 7.59
C LEU A 143 -8.89 13.98 8.07
N LYS A 144 -9.61 14.11 9.20
CA LYS A 144 -9.95 15.42 9.75
C LYS A 144 -8.66 16.18 10.07
N ASP A 145 -8.65 17.45 9.71
CA ASP A 145 -7.53 18.38 9.94
C ASP A 145 -6.28 18.12 9.09
N ILE A 146 -6.31 17.23 8.09
CA ILE A 146 -5.18 16.96 7.19
C ILE A 146 -4.73 18.20 6.41
N GLU A 147 -5.64 19.14 6.13
CA GLU A 147 -5.37 20.41 5.45
C GLU A 147 -4.79 21.50 6.37
N LYS A 148 -4.64 21.20 7.67
CA LYS A 148 -4.19 22.17 8.69
C LYS A 148 -2.73 22.04 9.05
N ASP A 149 -1.90 21.50 8.16
CA ASP A 149 -0.47 21.29 8.40
C ASP A 149 -0.17 20.45 9.67
N THR A 150 -0.97 19.41 9.88
CA THR A 150 -0.87 18.53 11.05
C THR A 150 0.03 17.31 10.81
N VAL A 151 0.35 17.02 9.56
CA VAL A 151 1.16 15.86 9.13
C VAL A 151 2.07 16.24 7.98
N ASP A 152 3.20 15.57 7.89
CA ASP A 152 4.15 15.75 6.79
C ASP A 152 3.67 15.08 5.51
N PHE A 153 4.00 15.71 4.38
CA PHE A 153 3.75 15.22 3.04
C PHE A 153 5.06 14.95 2.31
N SER A 154 5.13 13.83 1.63
CA SER A 154 6.24 13.48 0.75
C SER A 154 5.81 13.49 -0.72
N PRO A 155 6.74 13.69 -1.67
CA PRO A 155 6.46 13.51 -3.08
C PRO A 155 5.95 12.07 -3.35
N ASN A 156 5.04 11.94 -4.32
CA ASN A 156 4.62 10.63 -4.82
C ASN A 156 5.73 10.01 -5.71
N TYR A 157 5.47 8.82 -6.26
CA TYR A 157 6.46 8.06 -7.06
C TYR A 157 7.02 8.77 -8.31
N ASP A 158 6.32 9.77 -8.84
CA ASP A 158 6.72 10.54 -10.04
C ASP A 158 7.04 12.02 -9.74
N ASP A 159 7.13 12.39 -8.47
CA ASP A 159 7.43 13.74 -7.95
C ASP A 159 6.45 14.85 -8.40
N ARG A 160 5.29 14.49 -8.97
CA ARG A 160 4.30 15.45 -9.45
C ARG A 160 3.26 15.84 -8.41
N LEU A 161 2.96 14.95 -7.50
CA LEU A 161 1.97 15.13 -6.44
C LEU A 161 2.61 14.89 -5.08
N LYS A 162 1.89 15.22 -4.03
CA LYS A 162 2.29 14.92 -2.65
C LYS A 162 1.29 13.98 -2.01
N GLU A 163 1.78 13.05 -1.22
CA GLU A 163 0.99 12.14 -0.41
C GLU A 163 1.33 12.30 1.07
N PRO A 164 0.36 12.11 1.98
CA PRO A 164 0.61 12.21 3.41
C PRO A 164 1.41 11.01 3.90
N ASN A 165 2.41 11.25 4.73
CA ASN A 165 3.21 10.20 5.35
C ASN A 165 2.41 9.41 6.37
N VAL A 166 1.50 10.08 7.08
CA VAL A 166 0.53 9.50 8.03
C VAL A 166 -0.77 10.29 7.95
N LEU A 167 -1.87 9.72 8.44
CA LEU A 167 -3.12 10.48 8.61
C LEU A 167 -3.21 11.07 10.02
N PRO A 168 -3.81 12.26 10.21
CA PRO A 168 -3.99 12.91 11.52
C PRO A 168 -5.11 12.25 12.31
N SER A 169 -5.04 10.95 12.51
CA SER A 169 -6.11 10.13 13.07
C SER A 169 -6.55 10.63 14.46
N HIS A 170 -7.85 10.95 14.62
CA HIS A 170 -8.44 11.37 15.89
C HIS A 170 -8.76 10.21 16.84
N PHE A 171 -8.41 8.98 16.49
CA PHE A 171 -8.59 7.81 17.33
C PHE A 171 -7.49 6.78 17.05
N PRO A 172 -7.15 5.92 18.01
CA PRO A 172 -6.09 4.95 17.87
C PRO A 172 -6.54 3.75 16.99
N ASN A 173 -6.52 3.92 15.68
CA ASN A 173 -7.00 2.90 14.73
C ASN A 173 -6.31 1.56 14.90
N ILE A 174 -5.01 1.54 15.22
CA ILE A 174 -4.25 0.32 15.44
C ILE A 174 -4.79 -0.51 16.64
N LEU A 175 -5.32 0.15 17.66
CA LEU A 175 -5.95 -0.52 18.80
C LEU A 175 -7.40 -0.94 18.50
N VAL A 176 -8.09 -0.19 17.65
CA VAL A 176 -9.49 -0.48 17.28
C VAL A 176 -9.58 -1.64 16.32
N ASN A 177 -8.84 -1.59 15.23
CA ASN A 177 -8.91 -2.56 14.14
C ASN A 177 -7.79 -3.62 14.19
N GLY A 178 -6.74 -3.37 14.95
CA GLY A 178 -5.54 -4.19 14.90
C GLY A 178 -4.80 -4.06 13.57
N SER A 179 -3.71 -4.78 13.41
CA SER A 179 -3.04 -4.95 12.14
C SER A 179 -2.24 -6.24 12.12
N THR A 180 -2.26 -6.92 10.99
CA THR A 180 -1.42 -8.08 10.73
C THR A 180 -0.51 -7.79 9.54
N GLY A 181 0.76 -8.20 9.61
CA GLY A 181 1.71 -8.00 8.53
C GLY A 181 2.58 -9.23 8.36
N ILE A 182 2.70 -9.71 7.12
CA ILE A 182 3.63 -10.75 6.74
C ILE A 182 4.59 -10.13 5.73
N ALA A 183 5.84 -9.97 6.14
CA ALA A 183 6.92 -9.60 5.24
C ALA A 183 7.68 -10.89 4.89
N ALA A 184 7.44 -11.43 3.70
CA ALA A 184 8.21 -12.56 3.20
C ALA A 184 9.53 -12.06 2.63
N VAL A 185 10.57 -12.12 3.45
CA VAL A 185 11.95 -12.05 2.99
C VAL A 185 12.36 -13.48 2.62
N SER A 186 13.15 -13.65 1.57
CA SER A 186 13.51 -14.94 0.92
C SER A 186 14.22 -15.97 1.82
N TYR A 187 14.16 -15.83 3.13
CA TYR A 187 14.84 -16.67 4.12
C TYR A 187 13.86 -17.40 5.04
N THR A 188 13.02 -18.26 4.47
CA THR A 188 12.21 -19.20 5.26
C THR A 188 13.08 -20.09 6.16
N HIS A 189 14.33 -20.35 5.77
CA HIS A 189 15.25 -21.19 6.51
C HIS A 189 15.82 -20.51 7.76
N LEU A 190 16.13 -19.21 7.72
CA LEU A 190 16.58 -18.44 8.89
C LEU A 190 15.47 -18.27 9.93
N ARG A 191 14.22 -18.11 9.51
CA ARG A 191 13.09 -18.03 10.43
C ARG A 191 12.85 -19.31 11.24
N ALA A 192 13.01 -20.48 10.62
CA ALA A 192 12.89 -21.76 11.31
C ALA A 192 13.99 -21.95 12.37
N HIS A 193 15.13 -21.33 12.21
CA HIS A 193 16.26 -21.41 13.16
C HIS A 193 16.13 -20.43 14.32
N GLU A 194 15.68 -19.21 14.06
CA GLU A 194 15.48 -18.17 15.08
C GLU A 194 14.32 -18.48 16.01
N THR A 195 13.20 -18.98 15.49
CA THR A 195 12.04 -19.36 16.30
C THR A 195 12.35 -20.51 17.28
N ARG A 196 13.32 -21.34 17.01
CA ARG A 196 13.76 -22.40 17.93
C ARG A 196 14.67 -21.94 19.06
N ARG A 197 15.29 -20.75 18.94
CA ARG A 197 16.18 -20.20 19.97
C ARG A 197 15.47 -19.24 20.94
N HIS A 198 14.29 -18.78 20.59
CA HIS A 198 13.52 -17.81 21.39
C HIS A 198 12.24 -18.41 22.02
N LEU A 199 12.07 -19.72 21.91
CA LEU A 199 11.14 -20.52 22.67
C LEU A 199 11.91 -21.39 23.68
#